data_aea6f149501396e3c44a9f0e6c3d81b6
#
_entry.id   aea6f149501396e3c44a9f0e6c3d81b6
#
_cell.length_a   1.000
_cell.length_b   1.000
_cell.length_c   1.000
_cell.angle_alpha   90.00
_cell.angle_beta   90.00
_cell.angle_gamma   90.00
#
_symmetry.space_group_name_H-M   'P 1'
#
loop_
_entity.id
_entity.type
_entity.pdbx_description
1 polymer ?
#
loop_
_entity_poly.entity_id
_entity_poly.type
_entity_poly.pdbx_seq_one_letter_code
_entity_poly.pdbx_strand_id
1 'polypeptide(L)'
;IEALIRKYCPEYTYEELEYDHELTGYEGNEKEPALFRLAIEYTFDEHGFRASIPAKSVRYNETNYTLESITPLPYFGCSSVKNSGTKTKNGGYIFIPDGSGTLLNYYNADGSVKKGIQGTPVYGMDFGYDNLSSTSANQEVTRLPVFGLTEDYSITTTTERSNAPAKSETVSYKRGYFGIIESGESFAYITASLGDMAWVNY
;
A
#
# COMPACT_ATOMS: atom_id res chain seq x y z
N ILE A 1 30.19 12.91 6.68
CA ILE A 1 31.15 13.22 7.74
C ILE A 1 31.81 11.95 8.21
N GLU A 2 31.10 10.91 8.62
CA GLU A 2 31.66 9.63 9.10
C GLU A 2 32.70 9.02 8.14
N ALA A 3 32.42 9.01 6.83
CA ALA A 3 33.36 8.50 5.83
C ALA A 3 34.67 9.32 5.76
N LEU A 4 34.63 10.62 6.08
CA LEU A 4 35.81 11.46 6.15
C LEU A 4 36.62 11.20 7.42
N ILE A 5 35.94 11.04 8.55
CA ILE A 5 36.59 10.69 9.83
C ILE A 5 37.31 9.35 9.68
N ARG A 6 36.63 8.33 9.20
CA ARG A 6 37.22 6.99 8.98
C ARG A 6 38.41 7.00 8.01
N LYS A 7 38.39 7.92 7.03
CA LYS A 7 39.49 8.06 6.05
C LYS A 7 40.71 8.74 6.62
N TYR A 8 40.53 9.79 7.42
CA TYR A 8 41.62 10.64 7.88
C TYR A 8 42.03 10.41 9.33
N CYS A 9 41.13 9.87 10.14
CA CYS A 9 41.32 9.54 11.55
C CYS A 9 40.74 8.15 11.84
N PRO A 10 41.32 7.08 11.27
CA PRO A 10 40.75 5.74 11.39
C PRO A 10 40.74 5.19 12.81
N GLU A 11 41.53 5.77 13.70
CA GLU A 11 41.64 5.37 15.12
C GLU A 11 40.69 6.16 16.03
N TYR A 12 39.92 7.15 15.46
CA TYR A 12 39.00 7.95 16.23
C TYR A 12 37.80 7.12 16.71
N THR A 13 37.61 7.06 18.00
CA THR A 13 36.58 6.22 18.65
C THR A 13 35.35 7.03 19.05
N TYR A 14 34.27 6.33 19.39
CA TYR A 14 33.07 7.00 19.92
C TYR A 14 33.32 7.62 21.30
N GLU A 15 34.22 7.03 22.11
CA GLU A 15 34.62 7.56 23.42
C GLU A 15 35.37 8.87 23.29
N GLU A 16 36.21 8.98 22.28
CA GLU A 16 36.90 10.25 21.97
C GLU A 16 35.91 11.32 21.45
N LEU A 17 34.92 10.90 20.66
CA LEU A 17 33.86 11.79 20.22
C LEU A 17 33.04 12.34 21.38
N GLU A 18 32.65 11.49 22.33
CA GLU A 18 31.93 11.92 23.55
C GLU A 18 32.77 12.87 24.39
N TYR A 19 34.05 12.56 24.56
CA TYR A 19 34.99 13.45 25.27
C TYR A 19 35.13 14.81 24.59
N ASP A 20 35.26 14.83 23.28
CA ASP A 20 35.35 16.08 22.49
C ASP A 20 34.05 16.89 22.57
N HIS A 21 32.91 16.24 22.63
CA HIS A 21 31.61 16.90 22.84
C HIS A 21 31.53 17.56 24.21
N GLU A 22 31.95 16.85 25.28
CA GLU A 22 32.01 17.42 26.63
C GLU A 22 33.00 18.61 26.69
N LEU A 23 34.19 18.45 26.10
CA LEU A 23 35.23 19.46 26.12
C LEU A 23 34.84 20.75 25.37
N THR A 24 34.11 20.60 24.27
CA THR A 24 33.67 21.74 23.42
C THR A 24 32.35 22.34 23.85
N GLY A 25 31.65 21.70 24.82
CA GLY A 25 30.27 22.05 25.16
C GLY A 25 29.33 21.93 23.97
N TYR A 26 29.65 21.08 23.01
CA TYR A 26 28.81 20.80 21.87
C TYR A 26 27.60 19.99 22.33
N GLU A 27 26.55 20.70 22.66
CA GLU A 27 25.22 20.10 22.72
C GLU A 27 24.81 19.86 21.27
N GLY A 28 25.09 18.65 20.79
CA GLY A 28 24.73 18.27 19.42
C GLY A 28 23.28 18.59 19.16
N ASN A 29 22.99 19.25 18.03
CA ASN A 29 21.65 19.25 17.46
C ASN A 29 21.34 17.82 16.96
N GLU A 30 21.57 16.84 17.78
CA GLU A 30 21.07 15.49 17.56
C GLU A 30 19.57 15.58 17.71
N LYS A 31 18.93 15.91 16.58
CA LYS A 31 17.52 15.57 16.47
C LYS A 31 17.46 14.09 16.77
N GLU A 32 16.82 13.74 17.86
CA GLU A 32 16.52 12.33 18.13
C GLU A 32 16.04 11.71 16.81
N PRO A 33 16.60 10.57 16.41
CA PRO A 33 16.20 9.95 15.16
C PRO A 33 14.70 9.79 15.15
N ALA A 34 14.07 10.08 14.01
CA ALA A 34 12.63 9.94 13.85
C ALA A 34 12.23 8.49 14.12
N LEU A 35 11.79 8.22 15.33
CA LEU A 35 11.35 6.90 15.76
C LEU A 35 9.83 6.89 15.92
N PHE A 36 9.16 6.17 15.02
CA PHE A 36 7.75 5.87 15.11
C PHE A 36 7.57 4.42 15.53
N ARG A 37 6.81 4.20 16.59
CA ARG A 37 6.45 2.86 17.08
C ARG A 37 4.97 2.69 16.94
N LEU A 38 4.55 1.58 16.34
CA LEU A 38 3.16 1.19 16.25
C LEU A 38 3.06 -0.35 16.28
N ALA A 39 1.93 -0.85 16.72
CA ALA A 39 1.61 -2.27 16.68
C ALA A 39 0.55 -2.51 15.61
N ILE A 40 0.70 -3.59 14.85
CA ILE A 40 -0.34 -4.11 13.97
C ILE A 40 -0.82 -5.41 14.59
N GLU A 41 -2.12 -5.50 14.84
CA GLU A 41 -2.78 -6.69 15.36
C GLU A 41 -3.45 -7.43 14.21
N TYR A 42 -3.20 -8.73 14.13
CA TYR A 42 -3.79 -9.61 13.11
C TYR A 42 -4.73 -10.60 13.75
N THR A 43 -5.94 -10.68 13.20
CA THR A 43 -6.95 -11.68 13.58
C THR A 43 -7.34 -12.48 12.36
N PHE A 44 -7.38 -13.80 12.52
CA PHE A 44 -7.87 -14.74 11.51
C PHE A 44 -9.04 -15.51 12.08
N ASP A 45 -10.14 -15.52 11.40
CA ASP A 45 -11.35 -16.25 11.78
C ASP A 45 -12.04 -16.85 10.55
N GLU A 46 -13.22 -17.42 10.73
CA GLU A 46 -14.00 -18.01 9.65
C GLU A 46 -14.50 -16.99 8.60
N HIS A 47 -14.48 -15.70 8.93
CA HIS A 47 -14.89 -14.62 8.02
C HIS A 47 -13.72 -14.03 7.25
N GLY A 48 -12.48 -14.32 7.67
CA GLY A 48 -11.29 -13.90 6.97
C GLY A 48 -10.17 -13.37 7.85
N PHE A 49 -9.53 -12.33 7.34
CA PHE A 49 -8.36 -11.70 7.93
C PHE A 49 -8.67 -10.25 8.29
N ARG A 50 -8.39 -9.88 9.53
CA ARG A 50 -8.48 -8.49 10.00
C ARG A 50 -7.09 -8.00 10.42
N ALA A 51 -6.73 -6.81 10.00
CA ALA A 51 -5.56 -6.08 10.48
C ALA A 51 -6.04 -4.79 11.16
N SER A 52 -5.53 -4.50 12.34
CA SER A 52 -5.85 -3.28 13.07
C SER A 52 -4.62 -2.61 13.65
N ILE A 53 -4.64 -1.29 13.72
CA ILE A 53 -3.61 -0.47 14.38
C ILE A 53 -4.30 0.27 15.52
N PRO A 54 -4.17 -0.24 16.77
CA PRO A 54 -4.74 0.46 17.91
C PRO A 54 -4.09 1.85 18.07
N ALA A 55 -4.90 2.90 18.11
CA ALA A 55 -4.41 4.29 18.20
C ALA A 55 -3.44 4.48 19.40
N LYS A 56 -3.72 3.83 20.53
CA LYS A 56 -2.85 3.85 21.72
C LYS A 56 -1.47 3.20 21.51
N SER A 57 -1.30 2.41 20.45
CA SER A 57 -0.01 1.78 20.12
C SER A 57 0.92 2.71 19.34
N VAL A 58 0.37 3.76 18.74
CA VAL A 58 1.15 4.75 17.98
C VAL A 58 1.86 5.67 18.95
N ARG A 59 3.18 5.66 18.89
CA ARG A 59 4.04 6.47 19.75
C ARG A 59 5.19 7.06 18.96
N TYR A 60 5.42 8.33 19.12
CA TYR A 60 6.52 9.07 18.53
C TYR A 60 6.78 10.35 19.35
N ASN A 61 7.84 11.07 19.06
CA ASN A 61 8.12 12.35 19.68
C ASN A 61 7.30 13.44 19.02
N GLU A 62 6.15 13.78 19.59
CA GLU A 62 5.20 14.78 19.09
C GLU A 62 5.75 16.21 19.10
N THR A 63 6.79 16.48 19.89
CA THR A 63 7.45 17.80 19.92
C THR A 63 8.24 18.05 18.64
N ASN A 64 8.88 17.02 18.11
CA ASN A 64 9.80 17.12 16.99
C ASN A 64 9.21 16.67 15.65
N TYR A 65 8.13 15.87 15.68
CA TYR A 65 7.58 15.20 14.50
C TYR A 65 6.06 15.25 14.50
N THR A 66 5.50 15.26 13.32
CA THR A 66 4.07 15.10 13.09
C THR A 66 3.85 13.80 12.31
N LEU A 67 2.93 12.97 12.76
CA LEU A 67 2.48 11.81 12.00
C LEU A 67 1.45 12.27 10.97
N GLU A 68 1.80 12.22 9.70
CA GLU A 68 0.90 12.63 8.61
C GLU A 68 0.00 11.49 8.15
N SER A 69 0.58 10.31 7.97
CA SER A 69 -0.18 9.16 7.48
C SER A 69 0.44 7.83 7.88
N ILE A 70 -0.37 6.80 7.88
CA ILE A 70 0.04 5.40 7.98
C ILE A 70 -0.59 4.66 6.81
N THR A 71 0.20 3.93 6.05
CA THR A 71 -0.30 3.03 5.01
C THR A 71 -0.18 1.59 5.52
N PRO A 72 -1.26 1.00 6.03
CA PRO A 72 -1.22 -0.38 6.48
C PRO A 72 -1.15 -1.34 5.29
N LEU A 73 -0.38 -2.41 5.44
CA LEU A 73 -0.26 -3.50 4.46
C LEU A 73 -0.08 -3.02 3.01
N PRO A 74 0.92 -2.13 2.72
CA PRO A 74 1.10 -1.60 1.38
C PRO A 74 1.26 -2.74 0.37
N TYR A 75 0.61 -2.59 -0.78
CA TYR A 75 0.60 -3.60 -1.87
C TYR A 75 -0.01 -4.96 -1.50
N PHE A 76 -0.81 -5.05 -0.45
CA PHE A 76 -1.54 -6.27 -0.13
C PHE A 76 -2.39 -6.72 -1.34
N GLY A 77 -2.21 -7.97 -1.75
CA GLY A 77 -2.96 -8.54 -2.87
C GLY A 77 -2.64 -7.93 -4.24
N CYS A 78 -1.52 -7.21 -4.41
CA CYS A 78 -1.12 -6.66 -5.71
C CYS A 78 -1.03 -7.75 -6.80
N SER A 79 -1.31 -7.35 -8.04
CA SER A 79 -1.29 -8.23 -9.21
C SER A 79 -0.37 -7.70 -10.29
N SER A 80 0.45 -8.57 -10.90
CA SER A 80 1.13 -8.23 -12.15
C SER A 80 0.13 -8.28 -13.29
N VAL A 81 0.10 -7.25 -14.11
CA VAL A 81 -0.77 -7.17 -15.30
C VAL A 81 -0.12 -7.84 -16.52
N LYS A 82 1.18 -8.08 -16.48
CA LYS A 82 1.94 -8.69 -17.57
C LYS A 82 1.91 -10.22 -17.53
N ASN A 83 1.95 -10.83 -18.70
CA ASN A 83 2.20 -12.26 -18.82
C ASN A 83 3.58 -12.62 -18.27
N SER A 84 3.71 -13.79 -17.69
CA SER A 84 4.97 -14.28 -17.15
C SER A 84 5.09 -15.80 -17.32
N GLY A 85 6.04 -16.25 -18.14
CA GLY A 85 6.27 -17.66 -18.42
C GLY A 85 5.01 -18.35 -18.93
N THR A 86 4.55 -19.37 -18.23
CA THR A 86 3.34 -20.13 -18.56
C THR A 86 2.05 -19.44 -18.13
N LYS A 87 2.15 -18.32 -17.39
CA LYS A 87 1.01 -17.59 -16.87
C LYS A 87 0.58 -16.48 -17.83
N THR A 88 -0.63 -16.61 -18.35
CA THR A 88 -1.26 -15.62 -19.21
C THR A 88 -2.30 -14.83 -18.40
N LYS A 89 -2.23 -13.52 -18.45
CA LYS A 89 -3.20 -12.64 -17.82
C LYS A 89 -4.41 -12.45 -18.72
N ASN A 90 -5.59 -12.72 -18.18
CA ASN A 90 -6.84 -12.68 -18.93
C ASN A 90 -7.68 -11.43 -18.59
N GLY A 91 -7.39 -10.78 -17.45
CA GLY A 91 -8.12 -9.60 -17.02
C GLY A 91 -8.04 -9.38 -15.52
N GLY A 92 -8.93 -8.54 -15.05
CA GLY A 92 -9.08 -8.16 -13.66
C GLY A 92 -9.52 -6.69 -13.57
N TYR A 93 -9.84 -6.31 -12.35
CA TYR A 93 -10.19 -4.94 -12.04
C TYR A 93 -9.85 -4.59 -10.61
N ILE A 94 -9.68 -3.31 -10.36
CA ILE A 94 -9.68 -2.75 -9.02
C ILE A 94 -11.06 -2.14 -8.79
N PHE A 95 -11.60 -2.37 -7.61
CA PHE A 95 -12.80 -1.71 -7.11
C PHE A 95 -12.40 -0.66 -6.08
N ILE A 96 -12.88 0.56 -6.25
CA ILE A 96 -12.72 1.67 -5.30
C ILE A 96 -14.07 2.33 -5.04
N PRO A 97 -14.27 2.95 -3.85
CA PRO A 97 -15.54 3.55 -3.47
C PRO A 97 -15.68 4.99 -4.04
N ASP A 98 -15.40 5.20 -5.31
CA ASP A 98 -15.59 6.49 -5.96
C ASP A 98 -17.04 6.63 -6.39
N GLY A 99 -17.77 7.58 -5.78
CA GLY A 99 -19.21 7.71 -5.93
C GLY A 99 -19.96 6.47 -5.42
N SER A 100 -20.73 5.83 -6.28
CA SER A 100 -21.41 4.56 -6.01
C SER A 100 -20.52 3.33 -6.15
N GLY A 101 -19.24 3.53 -6.42
CA GLY A 101 -18.24 2.53 -6.69
C GLY A 101 -17.77 2.53 -8.15
N THR A 102 -16.46 2.46 -8.33
CA THR A 102 -15.82 2.46 -9.65
C THR A 102 -15.00 1.19 -9.86
N LEU A 103 -15.14 0.58 -11.04
CA LEU A 103 -14.34 -0.55 -11.47
C LEU A 103 -13.26 -0.07 -12.45
N LEU A 104 -12.01 -0.21 -12.06
CA LEU A 104 -10.85 0.10 -12.88
C LEU A 104 -10.36 -1.18 -13.55
N ASN A 105 -10.81 -1.46 -14.76
CA ASN A 105 -10.37 -2.62 -15.52
C ASN A 105 -8.88 -2.50 -15.89
N TYR A 106 -8.16 -3.62 -15.90
CA TYR A 106 -6.72 -3.66 -16.21
C TYR A 106 -6.40 -3.30 -17.66
N TYR A 107 -7.33 -3.56 -18.57
CA TYR A 107 -7.13 -3.35 -20.00
C TYR A 107 -8.12 -2.35 -20.58
N ASN A 108 -7.67 -1.64 -21.60
CA ASN A 108 -8.52 -0.86 -22.48
C ASN A 108 -9.29 -1.78 -23.45
N ALA A 109 -10.25 -1.23 -24.18
CA ALA A 109 -11.00 -1.99 -25.17
C ALA A 109 -10.13 -2.53 -26.34
N ASP A 110 -9.00 -1.92 -26.59
CA ASP A 110 -8.01 -2.34 -27.58
C ASP A 110 -7.03 -3.41 -27.06
N GLY A 111 -7.20 -3.86 -25.82
CA GLY A 111 -6.33 -4.84 -25.16
C GLY A 111 -5.03 -4.26 -24.59
N SER A 112 -4.78 -2.98 -24.73
CA SER A 112 -3.62 -2.34 -24.10
C SER A 112 -3.80 -2.22 -22.59
N VAL A 113 -2.68 -2.28 -21.84
CA VAL A 113 -2.71 -2.12 -20.39
C VAL A 113 -3.07 -0.68 -20.04
N LYS A 114 -4.08 -0.50 -19.19
CA LYS A 114 -4.38 0.81 -18.62
C LYS A 114 -3.26 1.25 -17.70
N LYS A 115 -2.98 2.53 -17.72
CA LYS A 115 -2.01 3.17 -16.83
C LYS A 115 -2.66 4.38 -16.18
N GLY A 116 -2.45 4.51 -14.88
CA GLY A 116 -2.97 5.65 -14.13
C GLY A 116 -2.97 5.39 -12.63
N ILE A 117 -3.13 6.47 -11.90
CA ILE A 117 -3.33 6.48 -10.45
C ILE A 117 -4.67 7.16 -10.20
N GLN A 118 -5.51 6.50 -9.44
CA GLN A 118 -6.77 7.03 -8.97
C GLN A 118 -6.73 7.05 -7.44
N GLY A 119 -6.80 8.24 -6.86
CA GLY A 119 -6.94 8.42 -5.43
C GLY A 119 -8.35 8.89 -5.10
N THR A 120 -8.94 8.33 -4.05
CA THR A 120 -10.25 8.78 -3.56
C THR A 120 -10.28 8.76 -2.04
N PRO A 121 -10.64 9.88 -1.39
CA PRO A 121 -10.85 9.91 0.03
C PRO A 121 -12.09 9.08 0.39
N VAL A 122 -11.98 8.35 1.49
CA VAL A 122 -13.12 7.67 2.12
C VAL A 122 -13.48 8.47 3.36
N TYR A 123 -14.71 8.95 3.42
CA TYR A 123 -15.19 9.72 4.55
C TYR A 123 -16.25 8.93 5.31
N GLY A 124 -16.22 9.03 6.63
CA GLY A 124 -17.35 8.66 7.47
C GLY A 124 -18.50 9.65 7.31
N MET A 125 -19.64 9.32 7.88
CA MET A 125 -20.87 10.11 7.74
C MET A 125 -20.69 11.58 8.19
N ASP A 126 -19.95 11.81 9.26
CA ASP A 126 -19.77 13.15 9.83
C ASP A 126 -18.90 14.04 8.94
N PHE A 127 -17.83 13.48 8.37
CA PHE A 127 -16.95 14.20 7.46
C PHE A 127 -17.60 14.46 6.10
N GLY A 128 -18.41 13.55 5.61
CA GLY A 128 -19.20 13.76 4.41
C GLY A 128 -20.15 14.95 4.56
N TYR A 129 -20.66 15.17 5.76
CA TYR A 129 -21.53 16.29 6.07
C TYR A 129 -20.78 17.63 6.13
N ASP A 130 -19.62 17.66 6.74
CA ASP A 130 -18.80 18.88 6.88
C ASP A 130 -18.28 19.38 5.52
N ASN A 131 -17.98 18.48 4.60
CA ASN A 131 -17.54 18.84 3.26
C ASN A 131 -18.67 19.38 2.35
N LEU A 132 -19.92 19.20 2.71
CA LEU A 132 -21.06 19.79 2.00
C LEU A 132 -21.09 21.32 2.07
N SER A 133 -20.31 21.94 2.93
CA SER A 133 -20.22 23.40 3.06
C SER A 133 -19.34 24.06 1.98
N SER A 134 -18.62 23.31 1.19
CA SER A 134 -17.84 23.86 0.08
C SER A 134 -18.75 24.25 -1.07
N THR A 135 -18.51 25.42 -1.64
CA THR A 135 -19.35 26.12 -2.63
C THR A 135 -19.41 25.47 -4.01
N SER A 136 -18.83 24.31 -4.22
CA SER A 136 -19.01 23.57 -5.45
C SER A 136 -20.29 22.74 -5.40
N ALA A 137 -21.11 22.90 -6.41
CA ALA A 137 -22.42 22.26 -6.56
C ALA A 137 -22.40 20.71 -6.62
N ASN A 138 -21.27 20.10 -6.42
CA ASN A 138 -21.11 18.66 -6.34
C ASN A 138 -21.28 18.23 -4.89
N GLN A 139 -22.43 17.66 -4.61
CA GLN A 139 -22.63 16.97 -3.34
C GLN A 139 -21.60 15.84 -3.22
N GLU A 140 -20.73 15.92 -2.23
CA GLU A 140 -19.92 14.79 -1.87
C GLU A 140 -20.81 13.72 -1.27
N VAL A 141 -20.92 12.61 -1.97
CA VAL A 141 -21.71 11.49 -1.51
C VAL A 141 -20.88 10.69 -0.52
N THR A 142 -21.49 10.33 0.60
CA THR A 142 -20.88 9.39 1.55
C THR A 142 -20.46 8.13 0.80
N ARG A 143 -19.19 7.76 0.90
CA ARG A 143 -18.62 6.62 0.21
C ARG A 143 -18.58 5.40 1.13
N LEU A 144 -18.86 4.25 0.57
CA LEU A 144 -18.70 3.01 1.31
C LEU A 144 -17.19 2.72 1.48
N PRO A 145 -16.72 2.39 2.69
CA PRO A 145 -15.30 2.13 2.95
C PRO A 145 -14.89 0.72 2.48
N VAL A 146 -15.17 0.41 1.22
CA VAL A 146 -14.93 -0.90 0.61
C VAL A 146 -14.06 -0.74 -0.62
N PHE A 147 -13.04 -1.56 -0.74
CA PHE A 147 -12.13 -1.59 -1.87
C PHE A 147 -11.72 -3.03 -2.18
N GLY A 148 -11.13 -3.26 -3.33
CA GLY A 148 -10.68 -4.59 -3.66
C GLY A 148 -9.98 -4.69 -5.01
N LEU A 149 -9.51 -5.88 -5.29
CA LEU A 149 -8.80 -6.19 -6.51
C LEU A 149 -9.11 -7.63 -6.92
N THR A 150 -9.31 -7.85 -8.21
CA THR A 150 -9.45 -9.18 -8.80
C THR A 150 -8.44 -9.40 -9.91
N GLU A 151 -8.14 -10.65 -10.17
CA GLU A 151 -7.24 -11.07 -11.22
C GLU A 151 -7.75 -12.35 -11.87
N ASP A 152 -7.86 -12.32 -13.19
CA ASP A 152 -8.14 -13.49 -14.02
C ASP A 152 -6.88 -13.89 -14.77
N TYR A 153 -6.46 -15.14 -14.68
CA TYR A 153 -5.31 -15.65 -15.39
C TYR A 153 -5.46 -17.13 -15.75
N SER A 154 -4.65 -17.59 -16.67
CA SER A 154 -4.54 -19.00 -17.03
C SER A 154 -3.10 -19.46 -16.96
N ILE A 155 -2.91 -20.72 -16.64
CA ILE A 155 -1.62 -21.38 -16.66
C ILE A 155 -1.67 -22.50 -17.71
N THR A 156 -0.72 -22.46 -18.66
CA THR A 156 -0.56 -23.51 -19.67
C THR A 156 0.64 -24.36 -19.29
N THR A 157 0.37 -25.63 -19.02
CA THR A 157 1.42 -26.63 -18.75
C THR A 157 1.56 -27.53 -19.98
N THR A 158 2.79 -27.66 -20.48
CA THR A 158 3.11 -28.53 -21.60
C THR A 158 3.91 -29.74 -21.09
N THR A 159 3.36 -30.92 -21.31
CA THR A 159 4.03 -32.18 -20.97
C THR A 159 4.64 -32.80 -22.24
N GLU A 160 5.96 -32.89 -22.29
CA GLU A 160 6.66 -33.58 -23.38
C GLU A 160 6.44 -35.10 -23.25
N ARG A 161 6.29 -35.76 -24.38
CA ARG A 161 6.12 -37.22 -24.48
C ARG A 161 7.16 -37.79 -25.45
N SER A 162 7.83 -38.87 -25.05
CA SER A 162 8.94 -39.44 -25.81
C SER A 162 8.54 -39.93 -27.21
N ASN A 163 7.30 -40.35 -27.44
CA ASN A 163 6.84 -40.95 -28.70
C ASN A 163 5.48 -40.40 -29.18
N ALA A 164 5.11 -39.21 -28.74
CA ALA A 164 3.84 -38.55 -29.13
C ALA A 164 4.01 -37.03 -29.09
N PRO A 165 3.14 -36.27 -29.79
CA PRO A 165 3.16 -34.83 -29.68
C PRO A 165 2.98 -34.37 -28.22
N ALA A 166 3.67 -33.30 -27.86
CA ALA A 166 3.53 -32.70 -26.55
C ALA A 166 2.05 -32.33 -26.27
N LYS A 167 1.58 -32.63 -25.06
CA LYS A 167 0.23 -32.29 -24.63
C LYS A 167 0.28 -30.99 -23.82
N SER A 168 -0.47 -30.00 -24.26
CA SER A 168 -0.65 -28.76 -23.53
C SER A 168 -2.03 -28.77 -22.86
N GLU A 169 -2.05 -28.39 -21.60
CA GLU A 169 -3.26 -28.21 -20.80
C GLU A 169 -3.29 -26.78 -20.24
N THR A 170 -4.41 -26.10 -20.42
CA THR A 170 -4.59 -24.74 -19.93
C THR A 170 -5.70 -24.72 -18.89
N VAL A 171 -5.37 -24.24 -17.69
CA VAL A 171 -6.31 -24.09 -16.57
C VAL A 171 -6.47 -22.62 -16.25
N SER A 172 -7.73 -22.17 -16.14
CA SER A 172 -8.05 -20.79 -15.81
C SER A 172 -8.31 -20.64 -14.29
N TYR A 173 -7.82 -19.54 -13.76
CA TYR A 173 -7.93 -19.20 -12.35
C TYR A 173 -8.50 -17.80 -12.20
N LYS A 174 -9.27 -17.61 -11.12
CA LYS A 174 -9.70 -16.32 -10.62
C LYS A 174 -9.26 -16.17 -9.18
N ARG A 175 -8.73 -15.03 -8.82
CA ARG A 175 -8.42 -14.69 -7.44
C ARG A 175 -8.73 -13.21 -7.20
N GLY A 176 -8.89 -12.87 -5.95
CA GLY A 176 -9.11 -11.49 -5.55
C GLY A 176 -9.30 -11.39 -4.06
N TYR A 177 -9.41 -10.16 -3.62
CA TYR A 177 -9.83 -9.83 -2.27
C TYR A 177 -10.71 -8.58 -2.33
N PHE A 178 -11.46 -8.39 -1.28
CA PHE A 178 -12.02 -7.09 -0.95
C PHE A 178 -11.70 -6.77 0.50
N GLY A 179 -11.53 -5.49 0.79
CA GLY A 179 -11.30 -4.97 2.12
C GLY A 179 -12.45 -4.08 2.54
N ILE A 180 -12.73 -4.06 3.83
CA ILE A 180 -13.66 -3.13 4.47
C ILE A 180 -12.88 -2.39 5.54
N ILE A 181 -12.94 -1.07 5.52
CA ILE A 181 -12.40 -0.25 6.60
C ILE A 181 -13.48 -0.16 7.67
N GLU A 182 -13.31 -0.92 8.75
CA GLU A 182 -14.31 -1.03 9.82
C GLU A 182 -14.23 0.13 10.83
N SER A 183 -13.08 0.80 10.90
CA SER A 183 -12.84 1.91 11.82
C SER A 183 -11.77 2.85 11.26
N GLY A 184 -11.94 4.15 11.45
CA GLY A 184 -11.05 5.18 10.92
C GLY A 184 -11.38 5.60 9.48
N GLU A 185 -12.51 5.16 8.94
CA GLU A 185 -12.95 5.47 7.58
C GLU A 185 -13.05 6.97 7.30
N SER A 186 -13.36 7.78 8.32
CA SER A 186 -13.42 9.23 8.21
C SER A 186 -12.10 9.88 7.84
N PHE A 187 -10.99 9.20 8.12
CA PHE A 187 -9.63 9.68 7.84
C PHE A 187 -8.93 8.86 6.77
N ALA A 188 -9.63 7.89 6.21
CA ALA A 188 -9.03 6.97 5.25
C ALA A 188 -8.94 7.59 3.85
N TYR A 189 -7.87 7.24 3.15
CA TYR A 189 -7.66 7.60 1.75
C TYR A 189 -7.26 6.35 0.97
N ILE A 190 -8.06 6.01 -0.03
CA ILE A 190 -7.80 4.85 -0.88
C ILE A 190 -7.16 5.31 -2.17
N THR A 191 -6.04 4.72 -2.53
CA THR A 191 -5.36 4.95 -3.81
C THR A 191 -5.26 3.65 -4.59
N ALA A 192 -5.71 3.67 -5.84
CA ALA A 192 -5.54 2.57 -6.78
C ALA A 192 -4.58 2.96 -7.89
N SER A 193 -3.72 2.05 -8.28
CA SER A 193 -2.80 2.26 -9.40
C SER A 193 -2.86 1.10 -10.39
N LEU A 194 -2.84 1.46 -11.65
CA LEU A 194 -2.75 0.54 -12.78
C LEU A 194 -1.49 0.83 -13.61
N GLY A 195 -0.82 -0.20 -14.03
CA GLY A 195 0.39 -0.16 -14.82
C GLY A 195 0.91 -1.56 -15.04
N ASP A 196 2.21 -1.76 -14.92
CA ASP A 196 2.81 -3.09 -14.93
C ASP A 196 2.34 -3.95 -13.76
N MET A 197 1.95 -3.28 -12.68
CA MET A 197 1.27 -3.87 -11.53
C MET A 197 -0.02 -3.12 -11.25
N ALA A 198 -1.02 -3.84 -10.75
CA ALA A 198 -2.24 -3.30 -10.19
C ALA A 198 -2.19 -3.43 -8.67
N TRP A 199 -2.48 -2.35 -7.94
CA TRP A 199 -2.49 -2.35 -6.49
C TRP A 199 -3.46 -1.33 -5.92
N VAL A 200 -3.87 -1.55 -4.71
CA VAL A 200 -4.67 -0.63 -3.89
C VAL A 200 -3.95 -0.44 -2.57
N ASN A 201 -3.80 0.82 -2.15
CA ASN A 201 -3.35 1.20 -0.82
C ASN A 201 -4.45 1.98 -0.11
N TYR A 202 -4.45 1.92 1.21
CA TYR A 202 -5.43 2.56 2.10
C TYR A 202 -4.78 3.00 3.41
#